data_01a7a661dbf04ebb64545bba74b1197a
#
_entry.id   01a7a661dbf04ebb64545bba74b1197a
#
_cell.length_a   1.000
_cell.length_b   1.000
_cell.length_c   1.000
_cell.angle_alpha   90.00
_cell.angle_beta   90.00
_cell.angle_gamma   90.00
#
_symmetry.space_group_name_H-M   'P 1'
#
loop_
_entity.id
_entity.type
_entity.pdbx_description
1 polymer ?
#
loop_
_entity_poly.entity_id
_entity_poly.type
_entity_poly.pdbx_seq_one_letter_code
_entity_poly.pdbx_strand_id
1 'polypeptide(L)'
;MLFRSLSTDLKDAVLTALKGKIDGGGAAGSVKIYTGTKPAGPAVAITSQVLLGTLVLSYPCGAVADGALTFSPITQDSSADATGTATWARIFDSAGVAKIDVDASVVGGPGFMQMNTTSVIINGPILINSCVITA
;
A
#
# COMPACT_ATOMS: atom_id res chain seq x y z
N MET A 1 5.27 13.42 12.02
CA MET A 1 6.06 14.59 11.62
C MET A 1 5.65 15.08 10.25
N LEU A 2 5.57 16.37 10.09
CA LEU A 2 5.18 16.98 8.83
C LEU A 2 6.37 17.68 8.18
N PHE A 3 6.77 17.21 7.00
CA PHE A 3 7.78 17.88 6.18
C PHE A 3 7.08 18.91 5.29
N ARG A 4 7.59 20.14 5.28
CA ARG A 4 7.05 21.21 4.44
C ARG A 4 7.56 21.12 3.02
N SER A 5 8.86 20.91 2.91
CA SER A 5 9.56 20.93 1.63
C SER A 5 10.87 20.18 1.77
N LEU A 6 11.09 19.22 0.93
CA LEU A 6 12.33 18.44 0.87
C LEU A 6 12.96 18.57 -0.50
N SER A 7 14.30 18.55 -0.56
CA SER A 7 14.98 18.37 -1.84
C SER A 7 14.65 17.00 -2.44
N THR A 8 14.73 16.85 -3.75
CA THR A 8 14.53 15.56 -4.42
C THR A 8 15.47 14.50 -3.88
N ASP A 9 16.73 14.85 -3.65
CA ASP A 9 17.73 13.95 -3.07
C ASP A 9 17.32 13.43 -1.70
N LEU A 10 16.80 14.31 -0.83
CA LEU A 10 16.33 13.90 0.49
C LEU A 10 15.05 13.06 0.41
N LYS A 11 14.13 13.38 -0.50
CA LYS A 11 12.94 12.57 -0.74
C LYS A 11 13.31 11.16 -1.18
N ASP A 12 14.25 11.04 -2.11
CA ASP A 12 14.74 9.75 -2.58
C ASP A 12 15.40 8.95 -1.44
N ALA A 13 16.14 9.61 -0.56
CA ALA A 13 16.76 8.96 0.60
C ALA A 13 15.70 8.42 1.57
N VAL A 14 14.65 9.19 1.87
CA VAL A 14 13.54 8.78 2.73
C VAL A 14 12.79 7.59 2.12
N LEU A 15 12.49 7.66 0.83
CA LEU A 15 11.76 6.60 0.12
C LEU A 15 12.60 5.34 -0.06
N THR A 16 13.92 5.48 -0.23
CA THR A 16 14.85 4.34 -0.26
C THR A 16 14.87 3.63 1.10
N ALA A 17 14.82 4.36 2.20
CA ALA A 17 14.70 3.78 3.53
C ALA A 17 13.38 3.02 3.70
N LEU A 18 12.26 3.59 3.24
CA LEU A 18 10.96 2.93 3.27
C LEU A 18 10.97 1.64 2.44
N LYS A 19 11.46 1.71 1.20
CA LYS A 19 11.61 0.54 0.33
C LYS A 19 12.44 -0.55 1.00
N GLY A 20 13.58 -0.18 1.60
CA GLY A 20 14.46 -1.12 2.31
C GLY A 20 13.77 -1.81 3.48
N LYS A 21 12.88 -1.11 4.18
CA LYS A 21 12.10 -1.70 5.28
C LYS A 21 11.02 -2.66 4.77
N ILE A 22 10.35 -2.34 3.68
CA ILE A 22 9.37 -3.24 3.06
C ILE A 22 10.05 -4.50 2.54
N ASP A 23 11.23 -4.37 1.94
CA ASP A 23 12.03 -5.48 1.40
C ASP A 23 12.89 -6.19 2.46
N GLY A 24 12.82 -5.76 3.71
CA GLY A 24 13.79 -6.10 4.75
C GLY A 24 13.92 -7.57 5.12
N GLY A 25 12.94 -8.39 4.80
CA GLY A 25 12.98 -9.83 5.05
C GLY A 25 13.66 -10.66 3.96
N GLY A 26 14.13 -10.03 2.88
CA GLY A 26 14.71 -10.72 1.73
C GLY A 26 13.70 -11.49 0.89
N ALA A 27 12.41 -11.20 1.04
CA ALA A 27 11.31 -11.81 0.31
C ALA A 27 10.18 -10.78 0.12
N ALA A 28 9.19 -11.10 -0.70
CA ALA A 28 8.07 -10.21 -0.97
C ALA A 28 7.24 -9.93 0.28
N GLY A 29 6.92 -8.66 0.48
CA GLY A 29 5.94 -8.23 1.47
C GLY A 29 4.52 -8.40 0.94
N SER A 30 3.55 -7.81 1.64
CA SER A 30 2.14 -7.90 1.28
C SER A 30 1.40 -6.60 1.51
N VAL A 31 0.22 -6.50 0.91
CA VAL A 31 -0.72 -5.39 1.09
C VAL A 31 -2.04 -5.96 1.57
N LYS A 32 -2.61 -5.38 2.62
CA LYS A 32 -3.97 -5.68 3.04
C LYS A 32 -4.86 -4.48 2.77
N ILE A 33 -5.96 -4.71 2.10
CA ILE A 33 -6.94 -3.69 1.70
C ILE A 33 -8.10 -3.70 2.67
N TYR A 34 -8.50 -2.52 3.14
CA TYR A 34 -9.53 -2.36 4.17
C TYR A 34 -10.61 -1.36 3.78
N THR A 35 -11.75 -1.52 4.46
CA THR A 35 -12.83 -0.52 4.48
C THR A 35 -12.61 0.48 5.61
N GLY A 36 -13.44 1.49 5.65
CA GLY A 36 -13.57 2.38 6.81
C GLY A 36 -12.48 3.43 6.90
N THR A 37 -12.27 3.91 8.11
CA THR A 37 -11.32 4.98 8.38
C THR A 37 -9.92 4.44 8.61
N LYS A 38 -8.94 4.98 7.89
CA LYS A 38 -7.53 4.68 8.08
C LYS A 38 -7.12 5.08 9.51
N PRO A 39 -6.48 4.18 10.28
CA PRO A 39 -5.96 4.52 11.60
C PRO A 39 -4.89 5.60 11.54
N ALA A 40 -4.48 6.11 12.72
CA ALA A 40 -3.44 7.13 12.81
C ALA A 40 -2.06 6.66 12.32
N GLY A 41 -1.81 5.35 12.32
CA GLY A 41 -0.58 4.80 11.80
C GLY A 41 -0.55 3.27 11.84
N PRO A 42 0.47 2.66 11.24
CA PRO A 42 0.53 1.20 11.09
C PRO A 42 0.71 0.43 12.41
N ALA A 43 1.10 1.11 13.49
CA ALA A 43 1.14 0.49 14.82
C ALA A 43 -0.23 0.41 15.49
N VAL A 44 -1.23 1.09 14.96
CA VAL A 44 -2.59 1.09 15.51
C VAL A 44 -3.34 -0.16 15.05
N ALA A 45 -3.94 -0.87 16.01
CA ALA A 45 -4.69 -2.08 15.73
C ALA A 45 -5.94 -1.81 14.87
N ILE A 46 -6.30 -2.80 14.06
CA ILE A 46 -7.55 -2.79 13.32
C ILE A 46 -8.70 -3.00 14.30
N THR A 47 -9.75 -2.21 14.18
CA THR A 47 -10.94 -2.28 15.04
C THR A 47 -12.20 -2.56 14.21
N SER A 48 -12.84 -1.52 13.68
CA SER A 48 -14.09 -1.63 12.90
C SER A 48 -13.85 -1.80 11.40
N GLN A 49 -12.62 -1.59 10.92
CA GLN A 49 -12.30 -1.76 9.50
C GLN A 49 -12.38 -3.24 9.11
N VAL A 50 -12.92 -3.51 7.94
CA VAL A 50 -13.07 -4.87 7.42
C VAL A 50 -11.97 -5.16 6.42
N LEU A 51 -11.26 -6.27 6.61
CA LEU A 51 -10.28 -6.76 5.64
C LEU A 51 -10.99 -7.27 4.39
N LEU A 52 -10.69 -6.66 3.26
CA LEU A 52 -11.25 -7.06 1.97
C LEU A 52 -10.39 -8.10 1.25
N GLY A 53 -9.08 -8.03 1.40
CA GLY A 53 -8.18 -9.00 0.80
C GLY A 53 -6.72 -8.70 1.05
N THR A 54 -5.87 -9.65 0.64
CA THR A 54 -4.42 -9.59 0.80
C THR A 54 -3.76 -9.85 -0.55
N LEU A 55 -2.89 -8.94 -0.97
CA LEU A 55 -2.14 -9.03 -2.22
C LEU A 55 -0.66 -9.14 -1.92
N VAL A 56 0.07 -9.87 -2.76
CA VAL A 56 1.52 -10.05 -2.61
C VAL A 56 2.25 -9.02 -3.46
N LEU A 57 3.23 -8.35 -2.85
CA LEU A 57 4.10 -7.40 -3.55
C LEU A 57 5.10 -8.13 -4.43
N SER A 58 5.69 -7.41 -5.38
CA SER A 58 6.93 -7.86 -6.03
C SER A 58 8.10 -7.75 -5.05
N TYR A 59 9.17 -8.46 -5.34
CA TYR A 59 10.43 -8.32 -4.61
C TYR A 59 11.58 -8.12 -5.61
N PRO A 60 12.32 -7.00 -5.57
CA PRO A 60 12.11 -5.80 -4.72
C PRO A 60 10.74 -5.16 -4.96
N CYS A 61 10.23 -4.44 -3.98
CA CYS A 61 8.85 -3.93 -4.05
C CYS A 61 8.64 -2.85 -5.10
N GLY A 62 9.69 -2.15 -5.51
CA GLY A 62 9.60 -1.08 -6.49
C GLY A 62 10.92 -0.36 -6.69
N ALA A 63 10.85 0.83 -7.29
CA ALA A 63 12.00 1.68 -7.57
C ALA A 63 11.76 3.12 -7.10
N VAL A 64 12.81 3.76 -6.60
CA VAL A 64 12.79 5.15 -6.13
C VAL A 64 13.46 6.03 -7.17
N ALA A 65 12.77 7.09 -7.58
CA ALA A 65 13.30 8.13 -8.46
C ALA A 65 12.46 9.40 -8.35
N ASP A 66 13.09 10.55 -8.45
CA ASP A 66 12.43 11.85 -8.56
C ASP A 66 11.40 12.14 -7.45
N GLY A 67 11.71 11.70 -6.23
CA GLY A 67 10.85 11.92 -5.07
C GLY A 67 9.65 10.98 -4.99
N ALA A 68 9.69 9.85 -5.69
CA ALA A 68 8.61 8.87 -5.70
C ALA A 68 9.15 7.44 -5.58
N LEU A 69 8.45 6.62 -4.81
CA LEU A 69 8.59 5.16 -4.80
C LEU A 69 7.46 4.59 -5.63
N THR A 70 7.80 4.05 -6.80
CA THR A 70 6.85 3.40 -7.70
C THR A 70 6.92 1.90 -7.49
N PHE A 71 5.82 1.30 -7.04
CA PHE A 71 5.77 -0.15 -6.81
C PHE A 71 5.77 -0.89 -8.14
N SER A 72 6.50 -1.99 -8.19
CA SER A 72 6.41 -2.96 -9.26
C SER A 72 5.05 -3.65 -9.21
N PRO A 73 4.63 -4.36 -10.28
CA PRO A 73 3.30 -4.99 -10.32
C PRO A 73 2.99 -5.78 -9.05
N ILE A 74 1.81 -5.54 -8.50
CA ILE A 74 1.30 -6.21 -7.30
C ILE A 74 0.39 -7.34 -7.76
N THR A 75 0.65 -8.54 -7.29
CA THR A 75 -0.14 -9.72 -7.66
C THR A 75 -1.57 -9.57 -7.15
N GLN A 76 -2.55 -9.72 -8.05
CA GLN A 76 -3.95 -9.62 -7.67
C GLN A 76 -4.35 -10.68 -6.62
N ASP A 77 -5.31 -10.33 -5.79
CA ASP A 77 -6.04 -11.31 -4.98
C ASP A 77 -7.21 -11.82 -5.83
N SER A 78 -7.21 -13.10 -6.15
CA SER A 78 -8.24 -13.69 -7.00
C SER A 78 -9.56 -13.94 -6.29
N SER A 79 -9.58 -13.84 -4.96
CA SER A 79 -10.77 -14.16 -4.16
C SER A 79 -10.82 -13.29 -2.91
N ALA A 80 -11.52 -12.17 -3.00
CA ALA A 80 -11.69 -11.26 -1.88
C ALA A 80 -12.36 -11.92 -0.68
N ASP A 81 -11.95 -11.52 0.51
CA ASP A 81 -12.42 -12.08 1.78
C ASP A 81 -13.77 -11.54 2.21
N ALA A 82 -14.15 -10.36 1.72
CA ALA A 82 -15.41 -9.69 2.08
C ALA A 82 -15.85 -8.72 0.99
N THR A 83 -17.11 -8.32 1.07
CA THR A 83 -17.69 -7.27 0.22
C THR A 83 -17.61 -5.93 0.93
N GLY A 84 -17.18 -4.89 0.22
CA GLY A 84 -17.12 -3.54 0.76
C GLY A 84 -16.40 -2.58 -0.17
N THR A 85 -16.27 -1.34 0.28
CA THR A 85 -15.54 -0.30 -0.46
C THR A 85 -14.14 -0.15 0.11
N ALA A 86 -13.14 -0.33 -0.74
CA ALA A 86 -11.74 -0.10 -0.38
C ALA A 86 -11.48 1.40 -0.19
N THR A 87 -10.93 1.78 0.94
CA THR A 87 -10.61 3.17 1.27
C THR A 87 -9.17 3.38 1.65
N TRP A 88 -8.49 2.34 2.13
CA TRP A 88 -7.09 2.42 2.53
C TRP A 88 -6.46 1.03 2.53
N ALA A 89 -5.14 1.01 2.63
CA ALA A 89 -4.37 -0.23 2.64
C ALA A 89 -3.20 -0.13 3.62
N ARG A 90 -2.80 -1.26 4.16
CA ARG A 90 -1.63 -1.40 5.02
C ARG A 90 -0.60 -2.28 4.34
N ILE A 91 0.63 -1.79 4.26
CA ILE A 91 1.74 -2.48 3.60
C ILE A 91 2.64 -3.10 4.66
N PHE A 92 3.00 -4.37 4.47
CA PHE A 92 3.77 -5.19 5.39
C PHE A 92 5.07 -5.68 4.73
N ASP A 93 6.09 -5.92 5.54
CA ASP A 93 7.25 -6.69 5.08
C ASP A 93 6.94 -8.20 5.03
N SER A 94 7.92 -9.01 4.63
CA SER A 94 7.74 -10.46 4.51
C SER A 94 7.56 -11.18 5.85
N ALA A 95 7.92 -10.55 6.95
CA ALA A 95 7.68 -11.07 8.29
C ALA A 95 6.30 -10.70 8.84
N GLY A 96 5.49 -9.96 8.08
CA GLY A 96 4.17 -9.54 8.50
C GLY A 96 4.17 -8.32 9.43
N VAL A 97 5.25 -7.55 9.44
CA VAL A 97 5.35 -6.31 10.22
C VAL A 97 4.87 -5.14 9.37
N ALA A 98 3.87 -4.41 9.87
CA ALA A 98 3.30 -3.26 9.18
C ALA A 98 4.33 -2.11 9.07
N LYS A 99 4.42 -1.51 7.89
CA LYS A 99 5.38 -0.45 7.60
C LYS A 99 4.73 0.89 7.29
N ILE A 100 3.62 0.90 6.54
CA ILE A 100 2.94 2.14 6.16
C ILE A 100 1.47 1.89 5.84
N ASP A 101 0.63 2.86 6.18
CA ASP A 101 -0.77 2.93 5.74
C ASP A 101 -0.88 3.98 4.63
N VAL A 102 -1.61 3.66 3.59
CA VAL A 102 -1.86 4.56 2.45
C VAL A 102 -3.33 4.61 2.10
N ASP A 103 -3.78 5.73 1.54
CA ASP A 103 -5.13 5.83 1.02
C ASP A 103 -5.24 5.06 -0.30
N ALA A 104 -6.39 4.43 -0.52
CA ALA A 104 -6.74 3.78 -1.77
C ALA A 104 -7.86 4.56 -2.47
N SER A 105 -7.78 4.66 -3.79
CA SER A 105 -8.78 5.33 -4.62
C SER A 105 -8.87 4.66 -5.98
N VAL A 106 -9.85 5.08 -6.78
CA VAL A 106 -9.88 4.73 -8.21
C VAL A 106 -8.72 5.43 -8.93
N VAL A 107 -8.38 4.92 -10.11
CA VAL A 107 -7.37 5.54 -10.99
C VAL A 107 -7.73 7.01 -11.24
N GLY A 108 -6.76 7.88 -11.07
CA GLY A 108 -6.95 9.34 -11.15
C GLY A 108 -7.40 10.00 -9.85
N GLY A 109 -7.71 9.24 -8.82
CA GLY A 109 -8.06 9.76 -7.51
C GLY A 109 -6.84 10.11 -6.65
N PRO A 110 -7.06 10.59 -5.40
CA PRO A 110 -5.99 11.13 -4.56
C PRO A 110 -5.15 10.08 -3.83
N GLY A 111 -5.56 8.81 -3.81
CA GLY A 111 -4.85 7.76 -3.08
C GLY A 111 -3.52 7.40 -3.74
N PHE A 112 -2.51 7.08 -2.92
CA PHE A 112 -1.25 6.54 -3.45
C PHE A 112 -1.47 5.18 -4.12
N MET A 113 -2.39 4.38 -3.58
CA MET A 113 -2.77 3.12 -4.18
C MET A 113 -4.00 3.31 -5.05
N GLN A 114 -3.89 2.96 -6.33
CA GLN A 114 -4.96 3.19 -7.30
C GLN A 114 -5.48 1.88 -7.86
N MET A 115 -6.81 1.78 -7.89
CA MET A 115 -7.54 0.58 -8.28
C MET A 115 -8.49 0.91 -9.43
N ASN A 116 -8.75 -0.07 -10.30
CA ASN A 116 -9.74 0.11 -11.36
C ASN A 116 -11.15 0.35 -10.76
N THR A 117 -11.45 -0.36 -9.68
CA THR A 117 -12.65 -0.14 -8.88
C THR A 117 -12.32 -0.31 -7.40
N THR A 118 -12.93 0.50 -6.54
CA THR A 118 -12.85 0.33 -5.09
C THR A 118 -14.01 -0.50 -4.54
N SER A 119 -14.99 -0.84 -5.37
CA SER A 119 -16.09 -1.73 -4.99
C SER A 119 -15.62 -3.18 -5.08
N VAL A 120 -15.44 -3.81 -3.92
CA VAL A 120 -14.95 -5.18 -3.79
C VAL A 120 -16.12 -6.10 -3.45
N ILE A 121 -16.18 -7.24 -4.11
CA ILE A 121 -17.21 -8.25 -3.90
C ILE A 121 -16.53 -9.53 -3.42
N ILE A 122 -17.06 -10.12 -2.34
CA ILE A 122 -16.55 -11.37 -1.79
C ILE A 122 -16.39 -12.43 -2.88
N ASN A 123 -15.28 -13.16 -2.85
CA ASN A 123 -14.88 -14.16 -3.83
C ASN A 123 -14.50 -13.59 -5.22
N GLY A 124 -14.66 -12.29 -5.42
CA GLY A 124 -14.21 -11.62 -6.66
C GLY A 124 -12.75 -11.17 -6.58
N PRO A 125 -12.16 -10.75 -7.72
CA PRO A 125 -10.77 -10.33 -7.74
C PRO A 125 -10.58 -8.92 -7.17
N ILE A 126 -9.41 -8.69 -6.59
CA ILE A 126 -8.93 -7.36 -6.23
C ILE A 126 -7.68 -7.08 -7.06
N LEU A 127 -7.71 -5.99 -7.83
CA LEU A 127 -6.59 -5.55 -8.66
C LEU A 127 -6.13 -4.17 -8.23
N ILE A 128 -4.81 -4.01 -8.10
CA ILE A 128 -4.17 -2.71 -7.91
C ILE A 128 -3.52 -2.33 -9.23
N ASN A 129 -3.92 -1.19 -9.78
CA ASN A 129 -3.37 -0.67 -11.03
C ASN A 129 -1.99 -0.07 -10.83
N SER A 130 -1.82 0.68 -9.74
CA SER A 130 -0.54 1.29 -9.40
C SER A 130 -0.49 1.66 -7.92
N CYS A 131 0.71 1.74 -7.39
CA CYS A 131 0.96 2.34 -6.09
C CYS A 131 2.22 3.19 -6.21
N VAL A 132 2.08 4.50 -5.98
CA VAL A 132 3.17 5.47 -6.03
C VAL A 132 3.14 6.28 -4.76
N ILE A 133 4.18 6.16 -3.95
CA ILE A 133 4.31 6.90 -2.69
C ILE A 133 5.27 8.07 -2.93
N THR A 134 4.83 9.27 -2.62
CA THR A 134 5.64 10.48 -2.70
C THR A 134 6.00 11.00 -1.31
N ALA A 135 7.16 11.58 -1.18
CA ALA A 135 7.60 12.19 0.06
C ALA A 135 7.32 13.71 0.08
#